data_3068d43c3cb61b80299a530861dd2f79
#
_entry.id   3068d43c3cb61b80299a530861dd2f79
#
_cell.length_a   1.000
_cell.length_b   1.000
_cell.length_c   1.000
_cell.angle_alpha   90.00
_cell.angle_beta   90.00
_cell.angle_gamma   90.00
#
_symmetry.space_group_name_H-M   'P 1'
#
loop_
_entity.id
_entity.type
_entity.pdbx_description
1 polymer ?
#
loop_
_entity_poly.entity_id
_entity_poly.type
_entity_poly.pdbx_seq_one_letter_code
_entity_poly.pdbx_strand_id
1 'polypeptide(L)'
;AECTKENIDYYLEKGFKVSGNDNLVGGEKQNLNPMVNFYQYDCENLEKNNKYFKDVDIVIHAAAFAHEGLSVFSPYLITKNIFSGSIAVFTAAIKQKVKRIVYCSSMARYGNISQPFKETDIPNPVDPYGIAKLSAEKVLINLSNIHGIEYNIAVPHNILGPKQKYD
;
A
#
# COMPACT_ATOMS: atom_id res chain seq x y z
N ALA A 1 -7.61 6.03 -0.24
CA ALA A 1 -8.57 4.91 -0.17
C ALA A 1 -9.47 4.80 -1.41
N GLU A 2 -9.56 5.82 -2.26
CA GLU A 2 -10.50 5.85 -3.39
C GLU A 2 -10.05 4.97 -4.56
N CYS A 3 -8.78 4.93 -4.89
CA CYS A 3 -8.25 3.96 -5.85
C CYS A 3 -8.57 2.51 -5.49
N THR A 4 -8.73 2.25 -4.21
CA THR A 4 -9.00 0.90 -3.70
C THR A 4 -10.43 0.46 -4.01
N LYS A 5 -11.41 1.38 -4.03
CA LYS A 5 -12.81 1.01 -4.31
C LYS A 5 -13.02 0.58 -5.76
N GLU A 6 -12.54 1.34 -6.71
CA GLU A 6 -12.67 1.00 -8.13
C GLU A 6 -11.96 -0.32 -8.46
N ASN A 7 -10.81 -0.56 -7.87
CA ASN A 7 -10.12 -1.83 -7.96
C ASN A 7 -10.95 -2.97 -7.35
N ILE A 8 -11.55 -2.76 -6.18
CA ILE A 8 -12.41 -3.73 -5.51
C ILE A 8 -13.59 -4.09 -6.41
N ASP A 9 -14.32 -3.09 -6.91
CA ASP A 9 -15.48 -3.29 -7.76
C ASP A 9 -15.08 -4.05 -9.04
N TYR A 10 -13.98 -3.67 -9.67
CA TYR A 10 -13.43 -4.37 -10.84
C TYR A 10 -13.16 -5.86 -10.58
N TYR A 11 -12.50 -6.20 -9.48
CA TYR A 11 -12.21 -7.60 -9.17
C TYR A 11 -13.45 -8.40 -8.81
N LEU A 12 -14.42 -7.79 -8.11
CA LEU A 12 -15.71 -8.42 -7.83
C LEU A 12 -16.49 -8.72 -9.11
N GLU A 13 -16.53 -7.78 -10.06
CA GLU A 13 -17.16 -7.97 -11.39
C GLU A 13 -16.48 -9.08 -12.20
N LYS A 14 -15.18 -9.30 -12.01
CA LYS A 14 -14.45 -10.41 -12.60
C LYS A 14 -14.61 -11.74 -11.86
N GLY A 15 -15.44 -11.80 -10.82
CA GLY A 15 -15.74 -13.01 -10.07
C GLY A 15 -14.69 -13.39 -9.01
N PHE A 16 -13.78 -12.48 -8.66
CA PHE A 16 -12.85 -12.72 -7.57
C PHE A 16 -13.53 -12.57 -6.20
N LYS A 17 -13.07 -13.32 -5.22
CA LYS A 17 -13.39 -13.07 -3.81
C LYS A 17 -12.48 -11.97 -3.31
N VAL A 18 -13.05 -10.89 -2.82
CA VAL A 18 -12.29 -9.72 -2.35
C VAL A 18 -12.49 -9.53 -0.84
N SER A 19 -11.37 -9.38 -0.14
CA SER A 19 -11.33 -8.94 1.25
C SER A 19 -10.62 -7.59 1.32
N GLY A 20 -11.07 -6.71 2.21
CA GLY A 20 -10.48 -5.38 2.39
C GLY A 20 -10.11 -5.13 3.84
N ASN A 21 -9.05 -4.36 4.06
CA ASN A 21 -8.61 -3.87 5.35
C ASN A 21 -8.35 -2.38 5.31
N ASP A 22 -8.86 -1.64 6.28
CA ASP A 22 -8.60 -0.22 6.48
C ASP A 22 -8.78 0.11 7.98
N ASN A 23 -8.02 1.05 8.51
CA ASN A 23 -8.20 1.54 9.89
C ASN A 23 -9.26 2.65 10.00
N LEU A 24 -9.76 3.16 8.87
CA LEU A 24 -10.76 4.21 8.73
C LEU A 24 -10.34 5.59 9.27
N VAL A 25 -9.05 5.87 9.41
CA VAL A 25 -8.56 7.21 9.76
C VAL A 25 -8.82 8.21 8.64
N GLY A 26 -8.61 7.80 7.38
CA GLY A 26 -8.91 8.60 6.18
C GLY A 26 -10.01 8.02 5.30
N GLY A 27 -10.46 6.81 5.59
CA GLY A 27 -11.49 6.10 4.83
C GLY A 27 -12.88 6.27 5.41
N GLU A 28 -13.90 6.11 4.58
CA GLU A 28 -15.30 6.14 4.99
C GLU A 28 -15.98 4.79 4.71
N LYS A 29 -16.53 4.18 5.76
CA LYS A 29 -17.17 2.86 5.66
C LYS A 29 -18.32 2.83 4.65
N GLN A 30 -19.03 3.93 4.47
CA GLN A 30 -20.12 4.05 3.48
C GLN A 30 -19.65 3.89 2.03
N ASN A 31 -18.35 4.05 1.78
CA ASN A 31 -17.77 3.89 0.44
C ASN A 31 -17.39 2.43 0.13
N LEU A 32 -17.53 1.52 1.09
CA LEU A 32 -17.22 0.11 0.87
C LEU A 32 -18.33 -0.58 0.06
N ASN A 33 -17.90 -1.44 -0.88
CA ASN A 33 -18.82 -2.33 -1.53
C ASN A 33 -19.33 -3.40 -0.52
N PRO A 34 -20.63 -3.62 -0.39
CA PRO A 34 -21.20 -4.55 0.60
C PRO A 34 -20.79 -6.01 0.36
N MET A 35 -20.30 -6.37 -0.83
CA MET A 35 -19.81 -7.71 -1.14
C MET A 35 -18.39 -7.99 -0.64
N VAL A 36 -17.69 -6.96 -0.13
CA VAL A 36 -16.33 -7.11 0.40
C VAL A 36 -16.34 -7.65 1.81
N ASN A 37 -15.55 -8.67 2.06
CA ASN A 37 -15.28 -9.12 3.42
C ASN A 37 -14.33 -8.12 4.09
N PHE A 38 -14.87 -7.17 4.85
CA PHE A 38 -14.12 -6.03 5.39
C PHE A 38 -13.66 -6.27 6.82
N TYR A 39 -12.40 -5.96 7.08
CA TYR A 39 -11.78 -5.97 8.39
C TYR A 39 -11.28 -4.58 8.76
N GLN A 40 -11.73 -4.06 9.90
CA GLN A 40 -11.24 -2.78 10.41
C GLN A 40 -10.05 -3.01 11.32
N TYR A 41 -8.83 -2.84 10.77
CA TYR A 41 -7.58 -3.05 11.48
C TYR A 41 -6.51 -2.08 10.99
N ASP A 42 -5.63 -1.67 11.89
CA ASP A 42 -4.38 -1.01 11.52
C ASP A 42 -3.41 -2.02 10.91
N CYS A 43 -2.73 -1.62 9.81
CA CYS A 43 -1.76 -2.48 9.12
C CYS A 43 -0.65 -3.00 10.03
N GLU A 44 -0.21 -2.22 11.02
CA GLU A 44 0.81 -2.62 11.99
C GLU A 44 0.41 -3.86 12.82
N ASN A 45 -0.88 -4.10 12.98
CA ASN A 45 -1.40 -5.25 13.72
C ASN A 45 -1.61 -6.51 12.87
N LEU A 46 -1.45 -6.42 11.55
CA LEU A 46 -1.71 -7.54 10.64
C LEU A 46 -0.67 -8.65 10.76
N GLU A 47 0.56 -8.35 11.14
CA GLU A 47 1.57 -9.38 11.38
C GLU A 47 1.13 -10.38 12.46
N LYS A 48 0.50 -9.91 13.53
CA LYS A 48 -0.08 -10.73 14.59
C LYS A 48 -1.40 -11.40 14.20
N ASN A 49 -2.14 -10.77 13.31
CA ASN A 49 -3.46 -11.19 12.82
C ASN A 49 -3.41 -11.73 11.38
N ASN A 50 -2.35 -12.44 11.03
CA ASN A 50 -2.12 -12.92 9.66
C ASN A 50 -3.20 -13.87 9.13
N LYS A 51 -4.12 -14.35 9.97
CA LYS A 51 -5.27 -15.18 9.58
C LYS A 51 -6.16 -14.52 8.51
N TYR A 52 -6.16 -13.19 8.41
CA TYR A 52 -6.90 -12.45 7.38
C TYR A 52 -6.30 -12.63 5.98
N PHE A 53 -5.07 -13.13 5.89
CA PHE A 53 -4.40 -13.47 4.62
C PHE A 53 -4.55 -14.95 4.25
N LYS A 54 -5.23 -15.75 5.08
CA LYS A 54 -5.47 -17.15 4.76
C LYS A 54 -6.28 -17.29 3.48
N ASP A 55 -5.84 -18.16 2.59
CA ASP A 55 -6.44 -18.41 1.27
C ASP A 55 -6.48 -17.17 0.35
N VAL A 56 -5.63 -16.18 0.60
CA VAL A 56 -5.43 -15.01 -0.26
C VAL A 56 -4.32 -15.31 -1.27
N ASP A 57 -4.62 -15.16 -2.55
CA ASP A 57 -3.65 -15.34 -3.63
C ASP A 57 -2.83 -14.07 -3.88
N ILE A 58 -3.46 -12.91 -3.87
CA ILE A 58 -2.86 -11.62 -4.21
C ILE A 58 -3.19 -10.59 -3.14
N VAL A 59 -2.18 -9.87 -2.69
CA VAL A 59 -2.32 -8.71 -1.79
C VAL A 59 -2.03 -7.44 -2.58
N ILE A 60 -2.96 -6.48 -2.57
CA ILE A 60 -2.76 -5.13 -3.08
C ILE A 60 -2.64 -4.20 -1.87
N HIS A 61 -1.42 -3.72 -1.60
CA HIS A 61 -1.12 -2.87 -0.45
C HIS A 61 -1.07 -1.41 -0.89
N ALA A 62 -2.19 -0.71 -0.72
CA ALA A 62 -2.35 0.71 -1.01
C ALA A 62 -2.48 1.58 0.25
N ALA A 63 -2.55 0.96 1.45
CA ALA A 63 -2.70 1.69 2.69
C ALA A 63 -1.46 2.54 3.01
N ALA A 64 -1.68 3.82 3.27
CA ALA A 64 -0.64 4.76 3.72
C ALA A 64 -1.28 6.05 4.22
N PHE A 65 -0.60 6.76 5.11
CA PHE A 65 -0.83 8.20 5.31
C PHE A 65 -0.15 8.95 4.16
N ALA A 66 -0.91 9.18 3.09
CA ALA A 66 -0.40 9.73 1.83
C ALA A 66 -0.27 11.26 1.88
N HIS A 67 0.47 11.77 2.87
CA HIS A 67 0.67 13.20 3.11
C HIS A 67 2.17 13.53 3.07
N GLU A 68 2.71 13.74 1.87
CA GLU A 68 4.12 14.09 1.66
C GLU A 68 4.50 15.35 2.48
N GLY A 69 3.72 16.43 2.35
CA GLY A 69 3.98 17.70 3.06
C GLY A 69 3.92 17.58 4.59
N LEU A 70 3.07 16.72 5.15
CA LEU A 70 3.01 16.48 6.59
C LEU A 70 4.19 15.65 7.10
N SER A 71 4.88 14.93 6.24
CA SER A 71 5.96 14.02 6.64
C SER A 71 7.13 14.75 7.30
N VAL A 72 7.40 16.00 6.90
CA VAL A 72 8.48 16.81 7.49
C VAL A 72 8.11 17.37 8.86
N PHE A 73 6.82 17.51 9.18
CA PHE A 73 6.34 17.99 10.48
C PHE A 73 6.02 16.84 11.44
N SER A 74 5.69 15.66 10.92
CA SER A 74 5.37 14.47 11.73
C SER A 74 6.11 13.23 11.21
N PRO A 75 7.45 13.26 11.12
CA PRO A 75 8.23 12.21 10.47
C PRO A 75 8.08 10.85 11.13
N TYR A 76 7.98 10.80 12.46
CA TYR A 76 7.77 9.55 13.18
C TYR A 76 6.46 8.89 12.80
N LEU A 77 5.35 9.64 12.82
CA LEU A 77 4.01 9.11 12.52
C LEU A 77 3.94 8.58 11.09
N ILE A 78 4.40 9.38 10.14
CA ILE A 78 4.36 9.03 8.71
C ILE A 78 5.26 7.85 8.40
N THR A 79 6.51 7.88 8.86
CA THR A 79 7.46 6.79 8.63
C THR A 79 7.00 5.48 9.28
N LYS A 80 6.51 5.55 10.50
CA LYS A 80 5.96 4.38 11.20
C LYS A 80 4.77 3.78 10.45
N ASN A 81 3.79 4.60 10.08
CA ASN A 81 2.62 4.12 9.35
C ASN A 81 3.01 3.49 8.00
N ILE A 82 3.85 4.14 7.21
CA ILE A 82 4.22 3.68 5.87
C ILE A 82 5.17 2.49 5.96
N PHE A 83 6.29 2.63 6.66
CA PHE A 83 7.32 1.59 6.67
C PHE A 83 6.91 0.41 7.55
N SER A 84 6.66 0.62 8.85
CA SER A 84 6.32 -0.48 9.76
C SER A 84 5.01 -1.15 9.36
N GLY A 85 3.99 -0.37 8.93
CA GLY A 85 2.74 -0.91 8.42
C GLY A 85 2.93 -1.78 7.19
N SER A 86 3.76 -1.35 6.24
CA SER A 86 4.06 -2.15 5.04
C SER A 86 4.80 -3.45 5.40
N ILE A 87 5.79 -3.38 6.29
CA ILE A 87 6.53 -4.57 6.71
C ILE A 87 5.61 -5.57 7.43
N ALA A 88 4.67 -5.10 8.24
CA ALA A 88 3.69 -5.98 8.88
C ALA A 88 2.80 -6.70 7.85
N VAL A 89 2.34 -5.98 6.81
CA VAL A 89 1.58 -6.56 5.69
C VAL A 89 2.40 -7.61 4.94
N PHE A 90 3.64 -7.29 4.56
CA PHE A 90 4.52 -8.21 3.83
C PHE A 90 4.80 -9.47 4.65
N THR A 91 5.09 -9.30 5.95
CA THR A 91 5.32 -10.42 6.86
C THR A 91 4.10 -11.33 6.97
N ALA A 92 2.90 -10.75 7.10
CA ALA A 92 1.65 -11.51 7.15
C ALA A 92 1.38 -12.28 5.86
N ALA A 93 1.60 -11.63 4.70
CA ALA A 93 1.44 -12.24 3.39
C ALA A 93 2.40 -13.43 3.19
N ILE A 94 3.67 -13.27 3.58
CA ILE A 94 4.69 -14.32 3.52
C ILE A 94 4.30 -15.51 4.39
N LYS A 95 3.92 -15.28 5.65
CA LYS A 95 3.49 -16.32 6.59
C LYS A 95 2.32 -17.16 6.05
N GLN A 96 1.43 -16.55 5.28
CA GLN A 96 0.26 -17.20 4.67
C GLN A 96 0.51 -17.69 3.22
N LYS A 97 1.75 -17.59 2.73
CA LYS A 97 2.16 -18.06 1.40
C LYS A 97 1.36 -17.43 0.27
N VAL A 98 1.06 -16.15 0.38
CA VAL A 98 0.46 -15.35 -0.69
C VAL A 98 1.34 -15.44 -1.94
N LYS A 99 0.74 -15.59 -3.12
CA LYS A 99 1.48 -15.78 -4.37
C LYS A 99 2.12 -14.48 -4.87
N ARG A 100 1.40 -13.35 -4.71
CA ARG A 100 1.85 -12.05 -5.22
C ARG A 100 1.50 -10.89 -4.28
N ILE A 101 2.41 -9.94 -4.18
CA ILE A 101 2.19 -8.66 -3.48
C ILE A 101 2.33 -7.53 -4.50
N VAL A 102 1.29 -6.71 -4.65
CA VAL A 102 1.32 -5.45 -5.39
C VAL A 102 1.44 -4.33 -4.37
N TYR A 103 2.55 -3.60 -4.40
CA TYR A 103 2.80 -2.49 -3.48
C TYR A 103 2.61 -1.16 -4.18
N CYS A 104 1.78 -0.29 -3.62
CA CYS A 104 1.64 1.09 -4.06
C CYS A 104 2.71 1.95 -3.40
N SER A 105 3.78 2.22 -4.14
CA SER A 105 4.81 3.18 -3.78
C SER A 105 4.36 4.62 -4.09
N SER A 106 5.25 5.49 -4.51
CA SER A 106 4.95 6.87 -4.88
C SER A 106 6.00 7.44 -5.80
N MET A 107 5.62 8.40 -6.65
CA MET A 107 6.58 9.22 -7.40
C MET A 107 7.53 10.01 -6.49
N ALA A 108 7.17 10.28 -5.24
CA ALA A 108 8.03 10.92 -4.25
C ALA A 108 9.38 10.20 -4.04
N ARG A 109 9.47 8.92 -4.44
CA ARG A 109 10.73 8.17 -4.48
C ARG A 109 11.82 8.82 -5.34
N TYR A 110 11.42 9.57 -6.37
CA TYR A 110 12.36 10.19 -7.30
C TYR A 110 12.91 11.52 -6.80
N GLY A 111 12.19 12.22 -5.90
CA GLY A 111 12.64 13.51 -5.36
C GLY A 111 12.87 14.56 -6.45
N ASN A 112 14.03 15.21 -6.41
CA ASN A 112 14.36 16.34 -7.28
C ASN A 112 15.18 15.96 -8.52
N ILE A 113 15.01 14.75 -9.07
CA ILE A 113 15.65 14.40 -10.34
C ILE A 113 14.93 15.04 -11.53
N SER A 114 15.62 15.07 -12.68
CA SER A 114 15.06 15.66 -13.91
C SER A 114 13.82 14.92 -14.41
N GLN A 115 12.81 15.67 -14.82
CA GLN A 115 11.59 15.14 -15.44
C GLN A 115 11.73 15.07 -16.97
N PRO A 116 10.96 14.18 -17.65
CA PRO A 116 10.01 13.22 -17.10
C PRO A 116 10.72 12.03 -16.42
N PHE A 117 10.16 11.52 -15.31
CA PHE A 117 10.68 10.35 -14.61
C PHE A 117 10.57 9.08 -15.45
N LYS A 118 11.58 8.22 -15.35
CA LYS A 118 11.61 6.89 -15.95
C LYS A 118 11.75 5.83 -14.88
N GLU A 119 11.24 4.65 -15.13
CA GLU A 119 11.35 3.51 -14.20
C GLU A 119 12.81 3.11 -13.92
N THR A 120 13.71 3.42 -14.85
CA THR A 120 15.15 3.17 -14.75
C THR A 120 15.92 4.24 -13.97
N ASP A 121 15.28 5.36 -13.62
CA ASP A 121 15.92 6.43 -12.89
C ASP A 121 16.26 5.98 -11.46
N ILE A 122 17.41 6.43 -10.98
CA ILE A 122 17.85 6.13 -9.61
C ILE A 122 17.01 6.96 -8.64
N PRO A 123 16.27 6.33 -7.72
CA PRO A 123 15.47 7.05 -6.74
C PRO A 123 16.34 7.91 -5.81
N ASN A 124 15.91 9.16 -5.57
CA ASN A 124 16.58 10.10 -4.68
C ASN A 124 15.55 10.92 -3.87
N PRO A 125 14.78 10.26 -2.96
CA PRO A 125 13.73 10.94 -2.20
C PRO A 125 14.31 12.03 -1.29
N VAL A 126 13.56 13.12 -1.13
CA VAL A 126 13.98 14.32 -0.39
C VAL A 126 13.16 14.58 0.88
N ASP A 127 12.21 13.73 1.21
CA ASP A 127 11.33 13.85 2.37
C ASP A 127 11.11 12.49 3.06
N PRO A 128 10.68 12.48 4.35
CA PRO A 128 10.47 11.24 5.09
C PRO A 128 9.44 10.29 4.47
N TYR A 129 8.42 10.82 3.78
CA TYR A 129 7.40 10.02 3.09
C TYR A 129 8.03 9.22 1.94
N GLY A 130 8.73 9.89 1.02
CA GLY A 130 9.40 9.25 -0.11
C GLY A 130 10.47 8.26 0.32
N ILE A 131 11.24 8.61 1.37
CA ILE A 131 12.24 7.72 1.97
C ILE A 131 11.58 6.45 2.53
N ALA A 132 10.48 6.58 3.27
CA ALA A 132 9.76 5.44 3.83
C ALA A 132 9.18 4.53 2.74
N LYS A 133 8.59 5.11 1.68
CA LYS A 133 8.07 4.38 0.53
C LYS A 133 9.16 3.58 -0.17
N LEU A 134 10.29 4.22 -0.50
CA LEU A 134 11.44 3.56 -1.13
C LEU A 134 12.06 2.47 -0.24
N SER A 135 12.12 2.71 1.07
CA SER A 135 12.63 1.71 2.01
C SER A 135 11.76 0.46 2.05
N ALA A 136 10.44 0.63 2.04
CA ALA A 136 9.50 -0.49 1.97
C ALA A 136 9.62 -1.27 0.65
N GLU A 137 9.84 -0.60 -0.50
CA GLU A 137 10.11 -1.27 -1.77
C GLU A 137 11.33 -2.19 -1.68
N LYS A 138 12.45 -1.66 -1.14
CA LYS A 138 13.69 -2.44 -1.01
C LYS A 138 13.50 -3.67 -0.14
N VAL A 139 12.73 -3.55 0.95
CA VAL A 139 12.43 -4.70 1.80
C VAL A 139 11.53 -5.69 1.08
N LEU A 140 10.50 -5.24 0.35
CA LEU A 140 9.63 -6.12 -0.43
C LEU A 140 10.44 -6.93 -1.46
N ILE A 141 11.30 -6.27 -2.23
CA ILE A 141 12.16 -6.91 -3.23
C ILE A 141 13.04 -7.98 -2.57
N ASN A 142 13.69 -7.64 -1.46
CA ASN A 142 14.56 -8.57 -0.73
C ASN A 142 13.77 -9.78 -0.23
N LEU A 143 12.64 -9.56 0.47
CA LEU A 143 11.81 -10.62 0.99
C LEU A 143 11.22 -11.51 -0.11
N SER A 144 10.78 -10.91 -1.21
CA SER A 144 10.24 -11.64 -2.37
C SER A 144 11.27 -12.59 -2.97
N ASN A 145 12.51 -12.13 -3.13
CA ASN A 145 13.61 -12.96 -3.64
C ASN A 145 13.94 -14.12 -2.68
N ILE A 146 13.92 -13.88 -1.37
CA ILE A 146 14.22 -14.91 -0.36
C ILE A 146 13.12 -15.97 -0.28
N HIS A 147 11.86 -15.55 -0.33
CA HIS A 147 10.70 -16.40 -0.09
C HIS A 147 10.02 -16.91 -1.38
N GLY A 148 10.48 -16.49 -2.55
CA GLY A 148 9.91 -16.91 -3.84
C GLY A 148 8.50 -16.36 -4.09
N ILE A 149 8.19 -15.15 -3.58
CA ILE A 149 6.90 -14.49 -3.80
C ILE A 149 7.01 -13.51 -4.94
N GLU A 150 6.05 -13.52 -5.85
CA GLU A 150 5.99 -12.55 -6.92
C GLU A 150 5.62 -11.16 -6.38
N TYR A 151 6.17 -10.11 -6.97
CA TYR A 151 5.82 -8.74 -6.61
C TYR A 151 5.68 -7.82 -7.82
N ASN A 152 4.89 -6.78 -7.65
CA ASN A 152 4.85 -5.60 -8.51
C ASN A 152 4.91 -4.35 -7.64
N ILE A 153 5.59 -3.33 -8.12
CA ILE A 153 5.64 -2.01 -7.48
C ILE A 153 4.98 -1.01 -8.42
N ALA A 154 3.83 -0.50 -8.02
CA ALA A 154 3.17 0.60 -8.71
C ALA A 154 3.74 1.92 -8.17
N VAL A 155 4.10 2.83 -9.06
CA VAL A 155 4.67 4.15 -8.70
C VAL A 155 3.72 5.23 -9.23
N PRO A 156 2.59 5.44 -8.56
CA PRO A 156 1.61 6.42 -9.02
C PRO A 156 2.10 7.85 -8.81
N HIS A 157 1.70 8.72 -9.73
CA HIS A 157 1.62 10.15 -9.50
C HIS A 157 0.36 10.50 -8.70
N ASN A 158 -0.01 11.78 -8.62
CA ASN A 158 -1.26 12.19 -8.00
C ASN A 158 -2.43 11.56 -8.76
N ILE A 159 -3.28 10.86 -8.01
CA ILE A 159 -4.47 10.20 -8.54
C ILE A 159 -5.66 11.05 -8.15
N LEU A 160 -6.53 11.31 -9.11
CA LEU A 160 -7.82 11.98 -8.92
C LEU A 160 -8.92 10.98 -9.24
N GLY A 161 -9.98 11.00 -8.45
CA GLY A 161 -11.10 10.09 -8.67
C GLY A 161 -12.40 10.53 -7.99
N PRO A 162 -13.52 9.86 -8.33
CA PRO A 162 -14.79 10.11 -7.68
C PRO A 162 -14.72 9.88 -6.18
N LYS A 163 -15.43 10.68 -5.38
CA LYS A 163 -15.51 10.61 -3.91
C LYS A 163 -14.22 11.01 -3.17
N GLN A 164 -13.27 11.60 -3.86
CA GLN A 164 -12.12 12.21 -3.20
C GLN A 164 -12.58 13.36 -2.31
N LYS A 165 -12.07 13.39 -1.07
CA LYS A 165 -12.31 14.53 -0.18
C LYS A 165 -11.58 15.75 -0.75
N TYR A 166 -12.30 16.85 -0.83
CA TYR A 166 -11.70 18.17 -1.05
C TYR A 166 -11.48 18.79 0.33
N ASP A 167 -10.23 18.98 0.68
CA ASP A 167 -9.85 19.72 1.90
C ASP A 167 -9.87 21.23 1.63
#